data_9baf7615c96151d51e7e8cc89024cb67
#
_entry.id   9baf7615c96151d51e7e8cc89024cb67
#
_cell.length_a   1.000
_cell.length_b   1.000
_cell.length_c   1.000
_cell.angle_alpha   90.00
_cell.angle_beta   90.00
_cell.angle_gamma   90.00
#
_symmetry.space_group_name_H-M   'P 1'
#
loop_
_entity.id
_entity.type
_entity.pdbx_description
1 polymer ?
#
loop_
_entity_poly.entity_id
_entity_poly.type
_entity_poly.pdbx_seq_one_letter_code
_entity_poly.pdbx_strand_id
1 'polypeptide(L)'
;MNVHVTKTIPIEFKWVVDAYAKVKKGGKASGIDGESWTEFDKDPQKHCYVVWNRLTSGSYFPQPVRAHEIPKKDGTMRKLGIPTLRDRIAQQVVKDYIEKRIDVLFHDNSYGYRPMKSAHDALKVIQQNCYAKNWVIDMDISKFFDEVDHELMLKAVAHIIPDESWVLMYVKRWLEMPVKELTGEIVGKNGKGTPQGGVISPILANLYLHYTLDKWLSIKYPQVSFVRYADDVVIHCNTEVEAISILEAVKVRLSEVKLSIKESKTKIAYCKDYRRKEKHENVKFEFLGFSFQPTPMKSKRDEGKLYTGYGGKISPKNEERITAIIREEKAFRNTHLEIKDIADKMNARIRGWCNYYGLFSKYHVLRLLLNVDKCLIKWIRNKYRLGYRKALSKLMMIKQENPTLFYHWEMGIVQKLKR
;
A
#
# COMPACT_ATOMS: atom_id res chain seq x y z
N MET A 1 3.42 -51.01 -20.56
CA MET A 1 4.38 -50.32 -19.70
C MET A 1 3.64 -49.23 -18.94
N ASN A 2 3.43 -49.40 -17.62
CA ASN A 2 2.84 -48.40 -16.79
C ASN A 2 3.86 -47.26 -16.66
N VAL A 3 3.56 -46.13 -17.30
CA VAL A 3 4.31 -44.89 -17.08
C VAL A 3 4.02 -44.45 -15.64
N HIS A 4 4.93 -44.78 -14.73
CA HIS A 4 4.86 -44.22 -13.37
C HIS A 4 4.94 -42.70 -13.49
N VAL A 5 3.82 -42.04 -13.20
CA VAL A 5 3.78 -40.57 -13.06
C VAL A 5 4.66 -40.22 -11.87
N THR A 6 5.90 -39.85 -12.15
CA THR A 6 6.92 -39.52 -11.13
C THR A 6 6.68 -38.18 -10.44
N LYS A 7 5.70 -37.39 -10.89
CA LYS A 7 5.38 -36.08 -10.37
C LYS A 7 4.03 -36.11 -9.67
N THR A 8 4.05 -35.96 -8.35
CA THR A 8 2.87 -36.10 -7.49
C THR A 8 2.07 -34.77 -7.37
N ILE A 9 2.68 -33.61 -7.63
CA ILE A 9 2.04 -32.30 -7.49
C ILE A 9 1.61 -31.76 -8.86
N PRO A 10 0.32 -31.40 -9.07
CA PRO A 10 -0.23 -31.02 -10.37
C PRO A 10 0.09 -29.58 -10.75
N ILE A 11 1.38 -29.24 -10.85
CA ILE A 11 1.86 -27.93 -11.29
C ILE A 11 2.35 -28.06 -12.74
N GLU A 12 1.74 -27.30 -13.65
CA GLU A 12 2.15 -27.25 -15.04
C GLU A 12 3.38 -26.34 -15.23
N PHE A 13 4.26 -26.69 -16.16
CA PHE A 13 5.44 -25.88 -16.49
C PHE A 13 5.05 -24.45 -16.90
N LYS A 14 3.94 -24.33 -17.64
CA LYS A 14 3.39 -23.03 -18.06
C LYS A 14 3.14 -22.08 -16.87
N TRP A 15 2.65 -22.58 -15.73
CA TRP A 15 2.42 -21.74 -14.54
C TRP A 15 3.69 -21.10 -14.03
N VAL A 16 4.83 -21.81 -14.12
CA VAL A 16 6.13 -21.29 -13.71
C VAL A 16 6.62 -20.22 -14.68
N VAL A 17 6.41 -20.40 -15.98
CA VAL A 17 6.75 -19.39 -17.01
C VAL A 17 5.89 -18.13 -16.84
N ASP A 18 4.59 -18.29 -16.60
CA ASP A 18 3.68 -17.17 -16.36
C ASP A 18 4.06 -16.42 -15.06
N ALA A 19 4.42 -17.17 -14.01
CA ALA A 19 4.90 -16.60 -12.74
C ALA A 19 6.20 -15.82 -12.91
N TYR A 20 7.17 -16.35 -13.66
CA TYR A 20 8.40 -15.64 -14.02
C TYR A 20 8.09 -14.31 -14.71
N ALA A 21 7.23 -14.30 -15.72
CA ALA A 21 6.85 -13.10 -16.44
C ALA A 21 6.19 -12.03 -15.55
N LYS A 22 5.40 -12.46 -14.54
CA LYS A 22 4.79 -11.56 -13.55
C LYS A 22 5.82 -10.99 -12.59
N VAL A 23 6.65 -11.84 -11.99
CA VAL A 23 7.64 -11.45 -10.97
C VAL A 23 8.71 -10.54 -11.56
N LYS A 24 9.12 -10.74 -12.81
CA LYS A 24 10.09 -9.92 -13.52
C LYS A 24 9.67 -8.45 -13.67
N LYS A 25 8.37 -8.17 -13.75
CA LYS A 25 7.83 -6.80 -13.78
C LYS A 25 7.98 -6.07 -12.44
N GLY A 26 8.27 -6.79 -11.37
CA GLY A 26 8.37 -6.26 -10.01
C GLY A 26 9.77 -5.83 -9.59
N GLY A 27 10.11 -6.10 -8.33
CA GLY A 27 11.36 -5.67 -7.72
C GLY A 27 12.62 -6.30 -8.34
N LYS A 28 13.65 -5.47 -8.56
CA LYS A 28 14.92 -5.86 -9.20
C LYS A 28 15.99 -6.37 -8.22
N ALA A 29 15.75 -6.26 -6.91
CA ALA A 29 16.76 -6.62 -5.90
C ALA A 29 17.01 -8.13 -5.88
N SER A 30 18.31 -8.54 -5.84
CA SER A 30 18.74 -9.92 -5.71
C SER A 30 18.47 -10.46 -4.29
N GLY A 31 18.25 -11.77 -4.18
CA GLY A 31 18.13 -12.47 -2.89
C GLY A 31 19.49 -12.68 -2.20
N ILE A 32 19.54 -13.72 -1.35
CA ILE A 32 20.78 -14.12 -0.63
C ILE A 32 21.85 -14.67 -1.57
N ASP A 33 21.42 -15.28 -2.70
CA ASP A 33 22.26 -15.87 -3.73
C ASP A 33 22.96 -14.84 -4.64
N GLY A 34 22.53 -13.57 -4.56
CA GLY A 34 23.07 -12.51 -5.41
C GLY A 34 22.60 -12.56 -6.86
N GLU A 35 21.82 -13.59 -7.28
CA GLU A 35 21.39 -13.76 -8.67
C GLU A 35 20.52 -12.58 -9.12
N SER A 36 20.96 -11.93 -10.22
CA SER A 36 20.26 -10.81 -10.84
C SER A 36 19.33 -11.29 -11.97
N TRP A 37 18.36 -10.43 -12.37
CA TRP A 37 17.55 -10.72 -13.57
C TRP A 37 18.40 -10.85 -14.84
N THR A 38 19.49 -10.10 -14.95
CA THR A 38 20.40 -10.19 -16.11
C THR A 38 21.05 -11.56 -16.20
N GLU A 39 21.35 -12.19 -15.06
CA GLU A 39 21.91 -13.54 -15.01
C GLU A 39 20.83 -14.59 -15.25
N PHE A 40 19.70 -14.47 -14.60
CA PHE A 40 18.55 -15.37 -14.79
C PHE A 40 18.08 -15.40 -16.25
N ASP A 41 18.08 -14.26 -16.93
CA ASP A 41 17.63 -14.09 -18.31
C ASP A 41 18.60 -14.63 -19.36
N LYS A 42 19.79 -15.12 -18.98
CA LYS A 42 20.70 -15.82 -19.92
C LYS A 42 20.12 -17.17 -20.35
N ASP A 43 19.39 -17.87 -19.46
CA ASP A 43 18.71 -19.12 -19.78
C ASP A 43 17.43 -19.27 -18.91
N PRO A 44 16.39 -18.48 -19.20
CA PRO A 44 15.19 -18.48 -18.37
C PRO A 44 14.42 -19.80 -18.41
N GLN A 45 14.50 -20.53 -19.55
CA GLN A 45 13.84 -21.84 -19.66
C GLN A 45 14.45 -22.85 -18.70
N LYS A 46 15.76 -22.95 -18.65
CA LYS A 46 16.50 -23.84 -17.74
C LYS A 46 16.18 -23.50 -16.28
N HIS A 47 16.21 -22.22 -15.91
CA HIS A 47 15.92 -21.79 -14.55
C HIS A 47 14.47 -22.08 -14.16
N CYS A 48 13.51 -21.80 -15.04
CA CYS A 48 12.09 -22.14 -14.82
C CYS A 48 11.89 -23.65 -14.74
N TYR A 49 12.58 -24.44 -15.57
CA TYR A 49 12.51 -25.91 -15.52
C TYR A 49 12.97 -26.45 -14.17
N VAL A 50 14.08 -25.94 -13.64
CA VAL A 50 14.58 -26.33 -12.30
C VAL A 50 13.55 -26.03 -11.21
N VAL A 51 12.95 -24.84 -11.23
CA VAL A 51 11.90 -24.47 -10.26
C VAL A 51 10.69 -25.40 -10.41
N TRP A 52 10.21 -25.61 -11.62
CA TRP A 52 9.09 -26.49 -11.90
C TRP A 52 9.33 -27.93 -11.44
N ASN A 53 10.48 -28.50 -11.81
CA ASN A 53 10.84 -29.88 -11.46
C ASN A 53 10.87 -30.10 -9.95
N ARG A 54 11.45 -29.14 -9.19
CA ARG A 54 11.48 -29.20 -7.73
C ARG A 54 10.11 -28.99 -7.10
N LEU A 55 9.29 -28.09 -7.64
CA LEU A 55 7.92 -27.88 -7.15
C LEU A 55 7.06 -29.10 -7.36
N THR A 56 7.11 -29.74 -8.55
CA THR A 56 6.27 -30.90 -8.87
C THR A 56 6.68 -32.18 -8.14
N SER A 57 7.95 -32.29 -7.77
CA SER A 57 8.46 -33.43 -6.97
C SER A 57 8.35 -33.24 -5.45
N GLY A 58 7.89 -32.07 -5.01
CA GLY A 58 7.86 -31.74 -3.57
C GLY A 58 9.23 -31.44 -2.95
N SER A 59 10.30 -31.41 -3.75
CA SER A 59 11.68 -31.19 -3.27
C SER A 59 12.13 -29.72 -3.28
N TYR A 60 11.20 -28.78 -3.52
CA TYR A 60 11.51 -27.36 -3.44
C TYR A 60 11.60 -26.89 -1.99
N PHE A 61 12.78 -26.45 -1.58
CA PHE A 61 13.01 -25.80 -0.30
C PHE A 61 13.46 -24.35 -0.53
N PRO A 62 12.80 -23.37 0.11
CA PRO A 62 13.18 -21.96 -0.03
C PRO A 62 14.53 -21.69 0.62
N GLN A 63 15.25 -20.73 0.07
CA GLN A 63 16.48 -20.22 0.68
C GLN A 63 16.17 -19.14 1.72
N PRO A 64 17.08 -18.86 2.69
CA PRO A 64 16.90 -17.76 3.62
C PRO A 64 16.64 -16.43 2.90
N VAL A 65 15.73 -15.62 3.41
CA VAL A 65 15.53 -14.26 2.88
C VAL A 65 16.67 -13.36 3.32
N ARG A 66 17.11 -12.47 2.44
CA ARG A 66 18.09 -11.45 2.76
C ARG A 66 17.41 -10.26 3.43
N ALA A 67 17.80 -9.94 4.67
CA ALA A 67 17.31 -8.75 5.36
C ALA A 67 17.76 -7.47 4.64
N HIS A 68 16.85 -6.50 4.56
CA HIS A 68 17.11 -5.16 4.07
C HIS A 68 16.27 -4.16 4.87
N GLU A 69 16.88 -3.06 5.33
CA GLU A 69 16.18 -2.06 6.11
C GLU A 69 15.79 -0.86 5.26
N ILE A 70 14.56 -0.43 5.41
CA ILE A 70 14.02 0.77 4.76
C ILE A 70 13.53 1.74 5.84
N PRO A 71 13.93 3.03 5.80
CA PRO A 71 13.46 4.00 6.76
C PRO A 71 11.94 4.21 6.66
N LYS A 72 11.25 4.11 7.80
CA LYS A 72 9.85 4.46 7.93
C LYS A 72 9.68 5.98 8.03
N LYS A 73 8.45 6.43 7.84
CA LYS A 73 8.08 7.86 7.94
C LYS A 73 8.27 8.45 9.35
N ASP A 74 8.32 7.62 10.38
CA ASP A 74 8.52 8.01 11.79
C ASP A 74 9.99 7.94 12.22
N GLY A 75 10.92 7.71 11.29
CA GLY A 75 12.35 7.60 11.55
C GLY A 75 12.79 6.20 12.00
N THR A 76 11.87 5.30 12.31
CA THR A 76 12.21 3.89 12.60
C THR A 76 12.51 3.12 11.33
N MET A 77 13.22 2.00 11.44
CA MET A 77 13.52 1.14 10.29
C MET A 77 12.44 0.07 10.11
N ARG A 78 12.10 -0.23 8.85
CA ARG A 78 11.29 -1.39 8.46
C ARG A 78 12.22 -2.44 7.89
N LYS A 79 12.21 -3.61 8.48
CA LYS A 79 12.97 -4.75 8.00
C LYS A 79 12.17 -5.49 6.93
N LEU A 80 12.74 -5.59 5.74
CA LEU A 80 12.19 -6.39 4.65
C LEU A 80 13.02 -7.66 4.48
N GLY A 81 12.36 -8.77 4.15
CA GLY A 81 13.03 -10.00 3.73
C GLY A 81 12.96 -10.12 2.21
N ILE A 82 14.10 -10.13 1.54
CA ILE A 82 14.19 -10.23 0.08
C ILE A 82 14.44 -11.70 -0.29
N PRO A 83 13.42 -12.44 -0.83
CA PRO A 83 13.62 -13.80 -1.31
C PRO A 83 14.45 -13.84 -2.59
N THR A 84 15.04 -15.00 -2.91
CA THR A 84 15.69 -15.24 -4.21
C THR A 84 14.71 -15.10 -5.36
N LEU A 85 15.20 -14.92 -6.58
CA LEU A 85 14.34 -14.83 -7.77
C LEU A 85 13.53 -16.12 -7.95
N ARG A 86 14.14 -17.27 -7.70
CA ARG A 86 13.48 -18.59 -7.76
C ARG A 86 12.40 -18.75 -6.72
N ASP A 87 12.64 -18.29 -5.49
CA ASP A 87 11.62 -18.29 -4.43
C ASP A 87 10.44 -17.40 -4.77
N ARG A 88 10.68 -16.22 -5.36
CA ARG A 88 9.60 -15.34 -5.80
C ARG A 88 8.74 -16.00 -6.88
N ILE A 89 9.37 -16.69 -7.84
CA ILE A 89 8.65 -17.43 -8.90
C ILE A 89 7.84 -18.57 -8.28
N ALA A 90 8.45 -19.37 -7.40
CA ALA A 90 7.78 -20.47 -6.72
C ALA A 90 6.59 -20.00 -5.88
N GLN A 91 6.76 -18.93 -5.10
CA GLN A 91 5.68 -18.31 -4.34
C GLN A 91 4.56 -17.77 -5.25
N GLN A 92 4.93 -17.18 -6.41
CA GLN A 92 3.94 -16.66 -7.35
C GLN A 92 3.09 -17.78 -7.97
N VAL A 93 3.67 -18.93 -8.27
CA VAL A 93 2.93 -20.11 -8.77
C VAL A 93 1.85 -20.52 -7.77
N VAL A 94 2.23 -20.71 -6.51
CA VAL A 94 1.27 -21.15 -5.47
C VAL A 94 0.27 -20.04 -5.15
N LYS A 95 0.73 -18.78 -5.10
CA LYS A 95 -0.17 -17.64 -4.93
C LYS A 95 -1.24 -17.60 -6.02
N ASP A 96 -0.87 -17.67 -7.30
CA ASP A 96 -1.82 -17.62 -8.43
C ASP A 96 -2.83 -18.76 -8.39
N TYR A 97 -2.38 -19.94 -7.90
CA TYR A 97 -3.22 -21.09 -7.73
C TYR A 97 -4.29 -20.90 -6.64
N ILE A 98 -3.90 -20.37 -5.47
CA ILE A 98 -4.80 -20.22 -4.33
C ILE A 98 -5.63 -18.94 -4.41
N GLU A 99 -5.14 -17.89 -5.07
CA GLU A 99 -5.75 -16.54 -5.05
C GLU A 99 -7.20 -16.55 -5.53
N LYS A 100 -7.50 -17.28 -6.61
CA LYS A 100 -8.86 -17.39 -7.17
C LYS A 100 -9.87 -17.99 -6.19
N ARG A 101 -9.43 -18.91 -5.34
CA ARG A 101 -10.28 -19.60 -4.35
C ARG A 101 -10.42 -18.79 -3.07
N ILE A 102 -9.36 -18.09 -2.67
CA ILE A 102 -9.32 -17.33 -1.42
C ILE A 102 -9.98 -15.94 -1.59
N ASP A 103 -9.77 -15.26 -2.72
CA ASP A 103 -10.25 -13.89 -2.89
C ASP A 103 -11.77 -13.76 -2.84
N VAL A 104 -12.51 -14.75 -3.32
CA VAL A 104 -13.98 -14.80 -3.28
C VAL A 104 -14.55 -14.91 -1.86
N LEU A 105 -13.75 -15.34 -0.89
CA LEU A 105 -14.15 -15.46 0.51
C LEU A 105 -13.98 -14.15 1.27
N PHE A 106 -13.10 -13.27 0.80
CA PHE A 106 -12.80 -12.04 1.50
C PHE A 106 -13.99 -11.08 1.52
N HIS A 107 -14.17 -10.42 2.63
CA HIS A 107 -15.20 -9.40 2.79
C HIS A 107 -15.05 -8.28 1.75
N ASP A 108 -16.16 -7.74 1.26
CA ASP A 108 -16.15 -6.68 0.24
C ASP A 108 -15.42 -5.42 0.66
N ASN A 109 -15.40 -5.12 1.93
CA ASN A 109 -14.72 -3.97 2.52
C ASN A 109 -13.25 -4.24 2.89
N SER A 110 -12.67 -5.35 2.43
CA SER A 110 -11.23 -5.62 2.46
C SER A 110 -10.63 -5.30 1.09
N TYR A 111 -9.67 -4.38 1.01
CA TYR A 111 -9.19 -3.81 -0.26
C TYR A 111 -7.72 -4.07 -0.56
N GLY A 112 -6.85 -4.14 0.46
CA GLY A 112 -5.40 -4.24 0.26
C GLY A 112 -4.97 -5.53 -0.43
N TYR A 113 -4.09 -5.44 -1.42
CA TYR A 113 -3.49 -6.58 -2.14
C TYR A 113 -4.47 -7.54 -2.81
N ARG A 114 -5.65 -7.07 -3.17
CA ARG A 114 -6.69 -7.85 -3.84
C ARG A 114 -6.84 -7.45 -5.30
N PRO A 115 -7.14 -8.41 -6.21
CA PRO A 115 -7.50 -8.11 -7.59
C PRO A 115 -8.73 -7.19 -7.65
N MET A 116 -8.76 -6.28 -8.62
CA MET A 116 -9.90 -5.38 -8.88
C MET A 116 -10.33 -4.46 -7.71
N LYS A 117 -9.57 -4.41 -6.61
CA LYS A 117 -9.79 -3.52 -5.47
C LYS A 117 -8.68 -2.48 -5.40
N SER A 118 -9.02 -1.23 -5.14
CA SER A 118 -8.05 -0.13 -5.07
C SER A 118 -8.12 0.65 -3.76
N ALA A 119 -7.04 1.39 -3.47
CA ALA A 119 -7.02 2.32 -2.35
C ALA A 119 -8.10 3.39 -2.48
N HIS A 120 -8.41 3.83 -3.71
CA HIS A 120 -9.46 4.81 -3.97
C HIS A 120 -10.85 4.28 -3.65
N ASP A 121 -11.12 3.00 -3.88
CA ASP A 121 -12.41 2.40 -3.53
C ASP A 121 -12.58 2.35 -2.02
N ALA A 122 -11.55 1.93 -1.28
CA ALA A 122 -11.54 1.98 0.17
C ALA A 122 -11.82 3.39 0.70
N LEU A 123 -11.14 4.40 0.16
CA LEU A 123 -11.28 5.80 0.58
C LEU A 123 -12.68 6.37 0.31
N LYS A 124 -13.32 6.00 -0.82
CA LYS A 124 -14.71 6.38 -1.14
C LYS A 124 -15.69 5.80 -0.13
N VAL A 125 -15.53 4.52 0.21
CA VAL A 125 -16.40 3.85 1.20
C VAL A 125 -16.21 4.47 2.59
N ILE A 126 -14.97 4.77 3.01
CA ILE A 126 -14.73 5.50 4.25
C ILE A 126 -15.47 6.83 4.27
N GLN A 127 -15.39 7.62 3.20
CA GLN A 127 -16.09 8.89 3.14
C GLN A 127 -17.61 8.72 3.25
N GLN A 128 -18.19 7.74 2.57
CA GLN A 128 -19.62 7.42 2.67
C GLN A 128 -20.01 7.03 4.11
N ASN A 129 -19.21 6.17 4.73
CA ASN A 129 -19.45 5.74 6.11
C ASN A 129 -19.33 6.89 7.10
N CYS A 130 -18.40 7.82 6.92
CA CYS A 130 -18.28 9.03 7.75
C CYS A 130 -19.50 9.96 7.67
N TYR A 131 -20.26 9.93 6.56
CA TYR A 131 -21.55 10.63 6.46
C TYR A 131 -22.67 9.91 7.16
N ALA A 132 -22.64 8.58 7.15
CA ALA A 132 -23.69 7.75 7.74
C ALA A 132 -23.52 7.52 9.24
N LYS A 133 -22.28 7.42 9.71
CA LYS A 133 -21.91 7.10 11.10
C LYS A 133 -21.21 8.28 11.77
N ASN A 134 -21.35 8.41 13.08
CA ASN A 134 -20.83 9.57 13.80
C ASN A 134 -19.42 9.36 14.35
N TRP A 135 -19.00 8.11 14.56
CA TRP A 135 -17.76 7.77 15.23
C TRP A 135 -16.92 6.81 14.39
N VAL A 136 -15.62 6.94 14.53
CA VAL A 136 -14.63 6.13 13.81
C VAL A 136 -13.58 5.63 14.78
N ILE A 137 -13.29 4.34 14.73
CA ILE A 137 -12.11 3.73 15.32
C ILE A 137 -11.06 3.63 14.20
N ASP A 138 -9.96 4.37 14.33
CA ASP A 138 -8.75 4.29 13.47
C ASP A 138 -7.76 3.39 14.20
N MET A 139 -7.47 2.20 13.66
CA MET A 139 -6.75 1.15 14.34
C MET A 139 -5.54 0.65 13.54
N ASP A 140 -4.40 0.51 14.21
CA ASP A 140 -3.15 -0.05 13.67
C ASP A 140 -2.80 -1.34 14.46
N ILE A 141 -2.61 -2.46 13.76
CA ILE A 141 -2.19 -3.73 14.37
C ILE A 141 -0.69 -3.70 14.60
N SER A 142 -0.26 -4.01 15.82
CA SER A 142 1.15 -3.96 16.20
C SER A 142 1.93 -5.07 15.49
N LYS A 143 3.01 -4.71 14.77
CA LYS A 143 3.96 -5.65 14.14
C LYS A 143 3.29 -6.84 13.45
N PHE A 144 2.15 -6.62 12.79
CA PHE A 144 1.30 -7.68 12.24
C PHE A 144 2.09 -8.77 11.50
N PHE A 145 2.93 -8.41 10.54
CA PHE A 145 3.71 -9.38 9.76
C PHE A 145 4.74 -10.15 10.58
N ASP A 146 5.16 -9.64 11.74
CA ASP A 146 6.15 -10.28 12.59
C ASP A 146 5.49 -11.19 13.64
N GLU A 147 4.20 -10.99 13.95
CA GLU A 147 3.48 -11.69 15.02
C GLU A 147 2.46 -12.73 14.50
N VAL A 148 2.22 -12.83 13.18
CA VAL A 148 1.30 -13.84 12.61
C VAL A 148 1.70 -15.24 13.09
N ASP A 149 0.81 -15.92 13.80
CA ASP A 149 1.05 -17.28 14.30
C ASP A 149 0.98 -18.30 13.17
N HIS A 150 2.02 -19.16 13.04
CA HIS A 150 2.11 -20.12 11.95
C HIS A 150 1.04 -21.22 12.03
N GLU A 151 0.72 -21.68 13.24
CA GLU A 151 -0.27 -22.74 13.44
C GLU A 151 -1.68 -22.28 13.04
N LEU A 152 -2.06 -21.08 13.49
CA LEU A 152 -3.34 -20.48 13.12
C LEU A 152 -3.40 -20.17 11.62
N MET A 153 -2.30 -19.71 11.02
CA MET A 153 -2.22 -19.48 9.58
C MET A 153 -2.40 -20.80 8.80
N LEU A 154 -1.71 -21.86 9.20
CA LEU A 154 -1.84 -23.16 8.54
C LEU A 154 -3.25 -23.75 8.72
N LYS A 155 -3.87 -23.57 9.90
CA LYS A 155 -5.29 -23.93 10.11
C LYS A 155 -6.22 -23.17 9.16
N ALA A 156 -5.98 -21.87 8.95
CA ALA A 156 -6.79 -21.06 8.03
C ALA A 156 -6.62 -21.53 6.57
N VAL A 157 -5.40 -21.85 6.13
CA VAL A 157 -5.14 -22.40 4.78
C VAL A 157 -5.79 -23.76 4.61
N ALA A 158 -5.63 -24.69 5.57
CA ALA A 158 -6.21 -26.02 5.54
C ALA A 158 -7.75 -25.99 5.49
N HIS A 159 -8.37 -25.02 6.16
CA HIS A 159 -9.82 -24.87 6.14
C HIS A 159 -10.37 -24.54 4.75
N ILE A 160 -9.61 -23.78 3.96
CA ILE A 160 -10.05 -23.36 2.61
C ILE A 160 -9.65 -24.39 1.53
N ILE A 161 -8.52 -25.04 1.72
CA ILE A 161 -7.94 -25.96 0.74
C ILE A 161 -7.63 -27.30 1.44
N PRO A 162 -8.67 -28.03 1.88
CA PRO A 162 -8.48 -29.23 2.68
C PRO A 162 -7.83 -30.38 1.90
N ASP A 163 -8.09 -30.45 0.58
CA ASP A 163 -7.69 -31.61 -0.25
C ASP A 163 -6.30 -31.45 -0.87
N GLU A 164 -5.60 -30.34 -0.62
CA GLU A 164 -4.34 -30.02 -1.30
C GLU A 164 -3.19 -29.86 -0.30
N SER A 165 -2.77 -30.97 0.27
CA SER A 165 -1.66 -31.04 1.25
C SER A 165 -0.35 -30.41 0.76
N TRP A 166 -0.12 -30.39 -0.56
CA TRP A 166 1.06 -29.77 -1.15
C TRP A 166 1.07 -28.25 -1.00
N VAL A 167 -0.09 -27.57 -1.03
CA VAL A 167 -0.20 -26.13 -0.77
C VAL A 167 0.21 -25.85 0.67
N LEU A 168 -0.33 -26.59 1.63
CA LEU A 168 0.02 -26.46 3.04
C LEU A 168 1.53 -26.67 3.27
N MET A 169 2.10 -27.70 2.62
CA MET A 169 3.53 -28.00 2.71
C MET A 169 4.38 -26.79 2.27
N TYR A 170 4.06 -26.18 1.12
CA TYR A 170 4.82 -25.03 0.64
C TYR A 170 4.58 -23.78 1.47
N VAL A 171 3.34 -23.49 1.86
CA VAL A 171 3.06 -22.37 2.78
C VAL A 171 3.83 -22.50 4.07
N LYS A 172 3.86 -23.71 4.68
CA LYS A 172 4.65 -23.98 5.89
C LYS A 172 6.13 -23.68 5.68
N ARG A 173 6.72 -24.18 4.58
CA ARG A 173 8.15 -23.93 4.26
C ARG A 173 8.46 -22.43 4.12
N TRP A 174 7.57 -21.63 3.53
CA TRP A 174 7.77 -20.20 3.42
C TRP A 174 7.53 -19.44 4.72
N LEU A 175 6.63 -19.87 5.58
CA LEU A 175 6.47 -19.30 6.92
C LEU A 175 7.70 -19.56 7.79
N GLU A 176 8.27 -20.75 7.73
CA GLU A 176 9.45 -21.19 8.50
C GLU A 176 10.78 -20.70 7.90
N MET A 177 10.74 -20.09 6.72
CA MET A 177 11.92 -19.64 5.99
C MET A 177 12.78 -18.68 6.84
N PRO A 178 14.06 -18.99 7.09
CA PRO A 178 14.94 -18.18 7.93
C PRO A 178 15.31 -16.86 7.26
N VAL A 179 15.82 -15.94 8.06
CA VAL A 179 16.28 -14.60 7.63
C VAL A 179 17.78 -14.51 7.81
N LYS A 180 18.52 -14.15 6.76
CA LYS A 180 19.91 -13.71 6.87
C LYS A 180 19.92 -12.24 7.25
N GLU A 181 20.34 -11.98 8.48
CA GLU A 181 20.42 -10.65 9.06
C GLU A 181 21.52 -9.80 8.40
N LEU A 182 21.49 -8.48 8.67
CA LEU A 182 22.55 -7.57 8.20
C LEU A 182 23.92 -7.91 8.80
N THR A 183 23.94 -8.55 9.99
CA THR A 183 25.15 -9.09 10.63
C THR A 183 25.74 -10.30 9.91
N GLY A 184 25.00 -10.90 8.97
CA GLY A 184 25.38 -12.14 8.30
C GLY A 184 24.84 -13.41 8.96
N GLU A 185 24.31 -13.32 10.17
CA GLU A 185 23.71 -14.44 10.91
C GLU A 185 22.40 -14.89 10.25
N ILE A 186 22.14 -16.21 10.27
CA ILE A 186 20.88 -16.79 9.80
C ILE A 186 20.01 -17.12 11.00
N VAL A 187 18.89 -16.38 11.12
CA VAL A 187 17.94 -16.51 12.24
C VAL A 187 16.68 -17.21 11.75
N GLY A 188 16.29 -18.27 12.45
CA GLY A 188 15.05 -19.02 12.17
C GLY A 188 13.81 -18.27 12.65
N LYS A 189 12.64 -18.75 12.20
CA LYS A 189 11.32 -18.26 12.61
C LYS A 189 10.78 -19.13 13.76
N ASN A 190 10.57 -18.55 14.94
CA ASN A 190 10.08 -19.28 16.12
C ASN A 190 8.54 -19.47 16.10
N GLY A 191 8.01 -20.12 15.06
CA GLY A 191 6.57 -20.37 14.92
C GLY A 191 5.70 -19.15 14.66
N LYS A 192 6.29 -17.99 14.37
CA LYS A 192 5.57 -16.75 14.08
C LYS A 192 6.25 -15.87 13.03
N GLY A 193 5.45 -15.02 12.43
CA GLY A 193 5.84 -14.02 11.44
C GLY A 193 5.92 -14.56 10.01
N THR A 194 5.65 -13.67 9.07
CA THR A 194 5.83 -13.90 7.64
C THR A 194 6.79 -12.86 7.07
N PRO A 195 7.66 -13.22 6.10
CA PRO A 195 8.62 -12.27 5.55
C PRO A 195 7.92 -11.06 4.92
N GLN A 196 8.22 -9.86 5.39
CA GLN A 196 7.80 -8.63 4.71
C GLN A 196 8.60 -8.51 3.40
N GLY A 197 7.94 -8.79 2.27
CA GLY A 197 8.55 -8.81 0.94
C GLY A 197 8.43 -10.15 0.21
N GLY A 198 7.91 -11.19 0.86
CA GLY A 198 7.49 -12.43 0.20
C GLY A 198 6.30 -12.18 -0.74
N VAL A 199 6.29 -12.84 -1.88
CA VAL A 199 5.23 -12.69 -2.90
C VAL A 199 3.89 -13.24 -2.41
N ILE A 200 3.91 -14.30 -1.62
CA ILE A 200 2.71 -14.94 -1.07
C ILE A 200 2.23 -14.28 0.25
N SER A 201 3.12 -13.55 0.96
CA SER A 201 2.81 -12.99 2.27
C SER A 201 1.57 -12.09 2.30
N PRO A 202 1.28 -11.23 1.30
CA PRO A 202 0.08 -10.39 1.32
C PRO A 202 -1.24 -11.15 1.30
N ILE A 203 -1.35 -12.24 0.53
CA ILE A 203 -2.59 -13.01 0.48
C ILE A 203 -2.79 -13.83 1.76
N LEU A 204 -1.72 -14.37 2.33
CA LEU A 204 -1.76 -15.05 3.62
C LEU A 204 -2.14 -14.08 4.75
N ALA A 205 -1.60 -12.87 4.73
CA ALA A 205 -1.94 -11.79 5.65
C ALA A 205 -3.45 -11.45 5.59
N ASN A 206 -3.98 -11.30 4.38
CA ASN A 206 -5.40 -11.07 4.18
C ASN A 206 -6.26 -12.24 4.65
N LEU A 207 -5.83 -13.47 4.43
CA LEU A 207 -6.51 -14.68 4.89
C LEU A 207 -6.58 -14.73 6.43
N TYR A 208 -5.47 -14.44 7.10
CA TYR A 208 -5.41 -14.39 8.56
C TYR A 208 -6.39 -13.37 9.12
N LEU A 209 -6.37 -12.14 8.59
CA LEU A 209 -7.24 -11.05 9.03
C LEU A 209 -8.71 -11.28 8.65
N HIS A 210 -8.99 -11.99 7.57
CA HIS A 210 -10.34 -12.38 7.21
C HIS A 210 -11.02 -13.19 8.32
N TYR A 211 -10.34 -14.23 8.83
CA TYR A 211 -10.89 -15.05 9.91
C TYR A 211 -10.81 -14.39 11.28
N THR A 212 -9.73 -13.65 11.50
CA THR A 212 -9.49 -13.00 12.78
C THR A 212 -10.45 -11.83 13.01
N LEU A 213 -10.62 -10.98 12.02
CA LEU A 213 -11.27 -9.68 12.15
C LEU A 213 -12.51 -9.54 11.26
N ASP A 214 -12.37 -9.70 9.93
CA ASP A 214 -13.44 -9.35 8.98
C ASP A 214 -14.70 -10.17 9.23
N LYS A 215 -14.57 -11.49 9.24
CA LYS A 215 -15.69 -12.42 9.48
C LYS A 215 -16.25 -12.30 10.90
N TRP A 216 -15.37 -12.13 11.89
CA TRP A 216 -15.76 -11.94 13.27
C TRP A 216 -16.57 -10.66 13.48
N LEU A 217 -16.11 -9.51 12.93
CA LEU A 217 -16.87 -8.25 12.97
C LEU A 217 -18.24 -8.39 12.30
N SER A 218 -18.28 -9.01 11.11
CA SER A 218 -19.55 -9.17 10.37
C SER A 218 -20.58 -10.03 11.09
N ILE A 219 -20.14 -11.01 11.89
CA ILE A 219 -21.03 -11.90 12.64
C ILE A 219 -21.45 -11.29 13.99
N LYS A 220 -20.49 -10.74 14.74
CA LYS A 220 -20.73 -10.26 16.11
C LYS A 220 -21.31 -8.84 16.15
N TYR A 221 -20.97 -8.00 15.17
CA TYR A 221 -21.32 -6.58 15.11
C TYR A 221 -21.82 -6.18 13.72
N PRO A 222 -22.92 -6.80 13.22
CA PRO A 222 -23.43 -6.55 11.86
C PRO A 222 -23.88 -5.11 11.62
N GLN A 223 -24.14 -4.34 12.70
CA GLN A 223 -24.54 -2.94 12.64
C GLN A 223 -23.37 -1.97 12.34
N VAL A 224 -22.12 -2.38 12.55
CA VAL A 224 -20.98 -1.52 12.24
C VAL A 224 -20.54 -1.68 10.78
N SER A 225 -19.88 -0.66 10.25
CA SER A 225 -19.25 -0.73 8.95
C SER A 225 -17.75 -0.62 9.15
N PHE A 226 -16.97 -1.46 8.49
CA PHE A 226 -15.52 -1.34 8.53
C PHE A 226 -14.92 -1.25 7.12
N VAL A 227 -13.70 -0.76 7.05
CA VAL A 227 -12.86 -0.76 5.84
C VAL A 227 -11.47 -1.20 6.25
N ARG A 228 -10.95 -2.20 5.57
CA ARG A 228 -9.60 -2.71 5.80
C ARG A 228 -8.73 -2.61 4.55
N TYR A 229 -7.52 -2.11 4.71
CA TYR A 229 -6.50 -2.14 3.68
C TYR A 229 -5.22 -2.79 4.24
N ALA A 230 -5.04 -4.07 4.00
CA ALA A 230 -4.04 -4.91 4.66
C ALA A 230 -4.23 -4.89 6.19
N ASP A 231 -3.25 -4.39 6.95
CA ASP A 231 -3.24 -4.24 8.40
C ASP A 231 -3.84 -2.92 8.91
N ASP A 232 -4.07 -1.94 8.02
CA ASP A 232 -4.76 -0.68 8.36
C ASP A 232 -6.29 -0.92 8.40
N VAL A 233 -6.94 -0.60 9.51
CA VAL A 233 -8.38 -0.85 9.73
C VAL A 233 -9.08 0.39 10.26
N VAL A 234 -10.25 0.68 9.69
CA VAL A 234 -11.15 1.73 10.15
C VAL A 234 -12.53 1.13 10.38
N ILE A 235 -13.09 1.31 11.59
CA ILE A 235 -14.42 0.83 11.96
C ILE A 235 -15.32 2.04 12.25
N HIS A 236 -16.52 2.06 11.68
CA HIS A 236 -17.47 3.16 11.81
C HIS A 236 -18.64 2.75 12.72
N CYS A 237 -18.92 3.57 13.73
CA CYS A 237 -19.91 3.34 14.78
C CYS A 237 -20.94 4.49 14.85
N ASN A 238 -22.11 4.23 15.41
CA ASN A 238 -23.15 5.26 15.58
C ASN A 238 -22.87 6.15 16.80
N THR A 239 -22.43 5.55 17.92
CA THR A 239 -22.21 6.24 19.19
C THR A 239 -20.78 6.05 19.69
N GLU A 240 -20.34 6.90 20.59
CA GLU A 240 -19.04 6.82 21.25
C GLU A 240 -18.94 5.57 22.13
N VAL A 241 -19.99 5.28 22.87
CA VAL A 241 -20.07 4.09 23.74
C VAL A 241 -19.93 2.82 22.92
N GLU A 242 -20.60 2.75 21.75
CA GLU A 242 -20.44 1.64 20.80
C GLU A 242 -18.99 1.53 20.33
N ALA A 243 -18.36 2.64 19.96
CA ALA A 243 -16.96 2.64 19.50
C ALA A 243 -15.99 2.16 20.59
N ILE A 244 -16.16 2.61 21.83
CA ILE A 244 -15.34 2.15 22.96
C ILE A 244 -15.54 0.65 23.21
N SER A 245 -16.78 0.20 23.27
CA SER A 245 -17.11 -1.22 23.50
C SER A 245 -16.54 -2.14 22.41
N ILE A 246 -16.67 -1.73 21.14
CA ILE A 246 -16.13 -2.50 20.01
C ILE A 246 -14.61 -2.52 20.02
N LEU A 247 -13.96 -1.40 20.34
CA LEU A 247 -12.50 -1.36 20.43
C LEU A 247 -11.98 -2.34 21.49
N GLU A 248 -12.60 -2.39 22.67
CA GLU A 248 -12.20 -3.35 23.70
C GLU A 248 -12.48 -4.81 23.28
N ALA A 249 -13.62 -5.08 22.64
CA ALA A 249 -13.91 -6.40 22.10
C ALA A 249 -12.91 -6.83 21.01
N VAL A 250 -12.46 -5.91 20.15
CA VAL A 250 -11.43 -6.16 19.15
C VAL A 250 -10.08 -6.46 19.80
N LYS A 251 -9.71 -5.75 20.88
CA LYS A 251 -8.46 -6.04 21.63
C LYS A 251 -8.47 -7.47 22.17
N VAL A 252 -9.57 -7.87 22.80
CA VAL A 252 -9.73 -9.25 23.31
C VAL A 252 -9.61 -10.24 22.16
N ARG A 253 -10.34 -10.00 21.05
CA ARG A 253 -10.32 -10.88 19.89
C ARG A 253 -8.93 -11.02 19.27
N LEU A 254 -8.18 -9.92 19.15
CA LEU A 254 -6.82 -9.96 18.62
C LEU A 254 -5.88 -10.74 19.55
N SER A 255 -6.02 -10.60 20.87
CA SER A 255 -5.20 -11.35 21.83
C SER A 255 -5.44 -12.86 21.75
N GLU A 256 -6.66 -13.33 21.46
CA GLU A 256 -6.99 -14.74 21.25
C GLU A 256 -6.20 -15.36 20.10
N VAL A 257 -5.83 -14.53 19.10
CA VAL A 257 -5.06 -14.94 17.93
C VAL A 257 -3.61 -14.41 17.97
N LYS A 258 -3.11 -14.12 19.16
CA LYS A 258 -1.72 -13.70 19.43
C LYS A 258 -1.31 -12.40 18.71
N LEU A 259 -2.28 -11.52 18.43
CA LEU A 259 -2.06 -10.18 17.91
C LEU A 259 -2.43 -9.13 18.95
N SER A 260 -1.95 -7.90 18.75
CA SER A 260 -2.30 -6.75 19.58
C SER A 260 -2.45 -5.49 18.74
N ILE A 261 -3.21 -4.52 19.24
CA ILE A 261 -3.27 -3.19 18.64
C ILE A 261 -2.07 -2.35 19.05
N LYS A 262 -1.74 -1.35 18.25
CA LYS A 262 -0.77 -0.32 18.61
C LYS A 262 -1.49 0.85 19.27
N GLU A 263 -1.57 0.85 20.60
CA GLU A 263 -2.31 1.85 21.41
C GLU A 263 -1.94 3.30 21.02
N SER A 264 -0.65 3.59 20.80
CA SER A 264 -0.17 4.94 20.47
C SER A 264 -0.64 5.46 19.10
N LYS A 265 -1.18 4.59 18.26
CA LYS A 265 -1.71 4.95 16.93
C LYS A 265 -3.20 4.70 16.80
N THR A 266 -3.79 3.97 17.73
CA THR A 266 -5.23 3.69 17.73
C THR A 266 -5.96 4.84 18.40
N LYS A 267 -7.03 5.33 17.77
CA LYS A 267 -7.83 6.42 18.30
C LYS A 267 -9.28 6.34 17.86
N ILE A 268 -10.16 6.89 18.69
CA ILE A 268 -11.57 7.11 18.37
C ILE A 268 -11.71 8.58 17.94
N ALA A 269 -12.37 8.83 16.82
CA ALA A 269 -12.61 10.15 16.28
C ALA A 269 -14.08 10.40 15.95
N TYR A 270 -14.53 11.64 16.22
CA TYR A 270 -15.90 12.08 15.91
C TYR A 270 -15.96 12.70 14.51
N CYS A 271 -16.89 12.23 13.69
CA CYS A 271 -17.10 12.72 12.32
C CYS A 271 -17.89 14.02 12.29
N LYS A 272 -17.32 15.11 12.80
CA LYS A 272 -17.95 16.42 12.93
C LYS A 272 -18.25 17.04 11.56
N ASP A 273 -19.54 17.36 11.33
CA ASP A 273 -20.00 18.09 10.14
C ASP A 273 -21.04 19.16 10.51
N TYR A 274 -21.70 19.80 9.53
CA TYR A 274 -22.73 20.84 9.77
C TYR A 274 -23.95 20.33 10.57
N ARG A 275 -24.23 19.03 10.59
CA ARG A 275 -25.31 18.39 11.35
C ARG A 275 -24.88 18.06 12.77
N ARG A 276 -23.59 17.74 12.95
CA ARG A 276 -22.97 17.21 14.17
C ARG A 276 -22.13 18.31 14.80
N LYS A 277 -22.74 19.08 15.74
CA LYS A 277 -22.15 20.31 16.30
C LYS A 277 -21.38 20.10 17.60
N GLU A 278 -21.46 18.90 18.18
CA GLU A 278 -20.79 18.56 19.44
C GLU A 278 -19.27 18.80 19.37
N LYS A 279 -18.71 19.10 20.53
CA LYS A 279 -17.27 19.33 20.66
C LYS A 279 -16.64 18.07 21.25
N HIS A 280 -15.77 17.44 20.49
CA HIS A 280 -14.96 16.31 20.92
C HIS A 280 -13.48 16.61 20.66
N GLU A 281 -12.60 16.00 21.45
CA GLU A 281 -11.15 16.21 21.36
C GLU A 281 -10.63 15.75 20.01
N ASN A 282 -10.99 14.54 19.59
CA ASN A 282 -10.52 13.95 18.33
C ASN A 282 -11.62 14.06 17.27
N VAL A 283 -11.42 14.92 16.27
CA VAL A 283 -12.31 15.10 15.11
C VAL A 283 -11.63 14.78 13.78
N LYS A 284 -10.49 14.09 13.83
CA LYS A 284 -9.71 13.72 12.64
C LYS A 284 -9.03 12.37 12.80
N PHE A 285 -8.91 11.64 11.70
CA PHE A 285 -8.10 10.42 11.58
C PHE A 285 -7.38 10.39 10.23
N GLU A 286 -6.39 9.51 10.10
CA GLU A 286 -5.61 9.37 8.87
C GLU A 286 -5.73 7.96 8.31
N PHE A 287 -5.99 7.83 7.00
CA PHE A 287 -6.04 6.55 6.33
C PHE A 287 -5.45 6.67 4.92
N LEU A 288 -4.56 5.75 4.56
CA LEU A 288 -3.89 5.67 3.24
C LEU A 288 -3.31 7.01 2.77
N GLY A 289 -2.78 7.80 3.69
CA GLY A 289 -2.16 9.09 3.36
C GLY A 289 -3.12 10.26 3.20
N PHE A 290 -4.39 10.07 3.51
CA PHE A 290 -5.39 11.11 3.63
C PHE A 290 -5.72 11.38 5.09
N SER A 291 -6.01 12.64 5.42
CA SER A 291 -6.58 13.05 6.69
C SER A 291 -8.07 13.34 6.50
N PHE A 292 -8.92 12.57 7.16
CA PHE A 292 -10.36 12.78 7.21
C PHE A 292 -10.68 13.72 8.37
N GLN A 293 -11.40 14.82 8.10
CA GLN A 293 -11.66 15.87 9.06
C GLN A 293 -12.78 16.81 8.60
N PRO A 294 -13.29 17.70 9.47
CA PRO A 294 -14.18 18.79 9.05
C PRO A 294 -13.56 19.60 7.92
N THR A 295 -14.25 19.71 6.80
CA THR A 295 -13.74 20.34 5.57
C THR A 295 -14.81 21.19 4.92
N PRO A 296 -14.52 22.45 4.51
CA PRO A 296 -15.46 23.24 3.72
C PRO A 296 -15.75 22.58 2.37
N MET A 297 -17.02 22.38 2.08
CA MET A 297 -17.50 21.76 0.85
C MET A 297 -18.56 22.66 0.19
N LYS A 298 -18.66 22.61 -1.15
CA LYS A 298 -19.71 23.29 -1.90
C LYS A 298 -20.94 22.43 -1.98
N SER A 299 -22.11 23.00 -1.69
CA SER A 299 -23.39 22.35 -1.89
C SER A 299 -23.62 22.08 -3.38
N LYS A 300 -24.11 20.88 -3.70
CA LYS A 300 -24.59 20.57 -5.06
C LYS A 300 -26.03 21.04 -5.29
N ARG A 301 -26.81 21.27 -4.22
CA ARG A 301 -28.21 21.67 -4.28
C ARG A 301 -28.36 23.18 -4.33
N ASP A 302 -27.56 23.89 -3.50
CA ASP A 302 -27.55 25.37 -3.47
C ASP A 302 -26.24 25.84 -4.12
N GLU A 303 -26.30 26.30 -5.36
CA GLU A 303 -25.10 26.71 -6.12
C GLU A 303 -24.25 27.70 -5.34
N GLY A 304 -23.03 27.28 -5.02
CA GLY A 304 -22.02 28.10 -4.39
C GLY A 304 -22.06 28.19 -2.86
N LYS A 305 -23.10 27.71 -2.18
CA LYS A 305 -23.18 27.74 -0.71
C LYS A 305 -22.17 26.77 -0.09
N LEU A 306 -21.31 27.30 0.79
CA LEU A 306 -20.35 26.50 1.53
C LEU A 306 -20.98 25.91 2.79
N TYR A 307 -20.69 24.65 3.05
CA TYR A 307 -21.04 23.98 4.31
C TYR A 307 -19.85 23.20 4.84
N THR A 308 -19.82 22.92 6.14
CA THR A 308 -18.82 22.06 6.74
C THR A 308 -19.24 20.61 6.56
N GLY A 309 -18.58 19.90 5.66
CA GLY A 309 -18.70 18.44 5.53
C GLY A 309 -17.58 17.73 6.27
N TYR A 310 -17.57 16.40 6.19
CA TYR A 310 -16.46 15.57 6.69
C TYR A 310 -15.81 14.86 5.52
N GLY A 311 -14.54 15.18 5.22
CA GLY A 311 -13.92 14.70 4.00
C GLY A 311 -12.42 14.52 4.08
N GLY A 312 -11.90 13.76 3.12
CA GLY A 312 -10.48 13.48 2.99
C GLY A 312 -9.72 14.58 2.28
N LYS A 313 -8.56 14.94 2.80
CA LYS A 313 -7.54 15.75 2.13
C LYS A 313 -6.17 15.10 2.32
N ILE A 314 -5.17 15.54 1.58
CA ILE A 314 -3.79 15.06 1.77
C ILE A 314 -3.41 15.23 3.23
N SER A 315 -2.83 14.20 3.85
CA SER A 315 -2.38 14.31 5.24
C SER A 315 -1.20 15.28 5.33
N PRO A 316 -1.07 16.06 6.44
CA PRO A 316 0.02 17.03 6.62
C PRO A 316 1.40 16.39 6.37
N LYS A 317 1.63 15.20 6.89
CA LYS A 317 2.87 14.46 6.70
C LYS A 317 3.18 14.15 5.23
N ASN A 318 2.16 13.88 4.40
CA ASN A 318 2.37 13.68 2.97
C ASN A 318 2.53 14.99 2.21
N GLU A 319 1.90 16.08 2.62
CA GLU A 319 2.14 17.42 2.06
C GLU A 319 3.60 17.85 2.28
N GLU A 320 4.11 17.67 3.49
CA GLU A 320 5.52 17.94 3.83
C GLU A 320 6.46 17.08 2.99
N ARG A 321 6.22 15.76 2.90
CA ARG A 321 7.02 14.85 2.11
C ARG A 321 7.07 15.23 0.64
N ILE A 322 5.92 15.52 0.03
CA ILE A 322 5.85 15.94 -1.38
C ILE A 322 6.62 17.24 -1.57
N THR A 323 6.45 18.20 -0.64
CA THR A 323 7.16 19.48 -0.68
C THR A 323 8.67 19.29 -0.56
N ALA A 324 9.13 18.40 0.32
CA ALA A 324 10.55 18.07 0.47
C ALA A 324 11.11 17.46 -0.83
N ILE A 325 10.42 16.46 -1.41
CA ILE A 325 10.83 15.83 -2.69
C ILE A 325 10.97 16.89 -3.79
N ILE A 326 10.04 17.83 -3.89
CA ILE A 326 10.11 18.91 -4.89
C ILE A 326 11.32 19.83 -4.63
N ARG A 327 11.57 20.21 -3.38
CA ARG A 327 12.68 21.10 -3.01
C ARG A 327 14.07 20.48 -3.19
N GLU A 328 14.17 19.18 -2.95
CA GLU A 328 15.43 18.43 -3.02
C GLU A 328 15.77 17.94 -4.43
N GLU A 329 14.84 18.05 -5.38
CA GLU A 329 15.06 17.62 -6.76
C GLU A 329 16.24 18.41 -7.39
N LYS A 330 17.30 17.68 -7.72
CA LYS A 330 18.54 18.25 -8.24
C LYS A 330 18.37 18.95 -9.59
N ALA A 331 17.37 18.56 -10.38
CA ALA A 331 17.10 19.14 -11.68
C ALA A 331 16.82 20.66 -11.58
N PHE A 332 16.17 21.15 -10.52
CA PHE A 332 15.93 22.57 -10.29
C PHE A 332 17.18 23.37 -9.90
N ARG A 333 18.29 22.72 -9.64
CA ARG A 333 19.58 23.36 -9.33
C ARG A 333 20.54 23.35 -10.51
N ASN A 334 20.28 22.54 -11.53
CA ASN A 334 21.12 22.39 -12.70
C ASN A 334 20.68 23.35 -13.82
N THR A 335 21.44 24.44 -14.00
CA THR A 335 21.17 25.47 -15.01
C THR A 335 21.54 25.04 -16.44
N HIS A 336 22.25 23.94 -16.62
CA HIS A 336 22.57 23.40 -17.95
C HIS A 336 21.37 22.66 -18.59
N LEU A 337 20.42 22.19 -17.77
CA LEU A 337 19.21 21.55 -18.26
C LEU A 337 18.30 22.55 -18.98
N GLU A 338 17.50 22.04 -19.91
CA GLU A 338 16.34 22.74 -20.46
C GLU A 338 15.10 22.48 -19.59
N ILE A 339 14.09 23.36 -19.70
CA ILE A 339 12.86 23.23 -18.90
C ILE A 339 12.12 21.92 -19.21
N LYS A 340 12.26 21.41 -20.44
CA LYS A 340 11.73 20.12 -20.88
C LYS A 340 12.37 18.95 -20.12
N ASP A 341 13.69 18.99 -19.94
CA ASP A 341 14.40 17.95 -19.18
C ASP A 341 13.92 17.87 -17.72
N ILE A 342 13.59 19.04 -17.13
CA ILE A 342 13.02 19.11 -15.78
C ILE A 342 11.60 18.52 -15.78
N ALA A 343 10.80 18.84 -16.81
CA ALA A 343 9.45 18.31 -16.93
C ALA A 343 9.47 16.78 -17.08
N ASP A 344 10.33 16.23 -17.89
CA ASP A 344 10.48 14.78 -18.12
C ASP A 344 10.85 14.04 -16.82
N LYS A 345 11.71 14.62 -15.98
CA LYS A 345 12.08 14.07 -14.68
C LYS A 345 10.96 14.15 -13.65
N MET A 346 10.12 15.19 -13.70
CA MET A 346 9.10 15.46 -12.68
C MET A 346 7.71 14.92 -13.02
N ASN A 347 7.34 14.85 -14.30
CA ASN A 347 5.96 14.58 -14.72
C ASN A 347 5.42 13.23 -14.25
N ALA A 348 6.26 12.20 -14.20
CA ALA A 348 5.83 10.89 -13.67
C ALA A 348 5.37 11.00 -12.20
N ARG A 349 6.13 11.73 -11.37
CA ARG A 349 5.78 11.99 -9.95
C ARG A 349 4.55 12.89 -9.83
N ILE A 350 4.53 13.99 -10.59
CA ILE A 350 3.42 14.96 -10.59
C ILE A 350 2.11 14.25 -10.95
N ARG A 351 2.11 13.44 -12.02
CA ARG A 351 0.96 12.65 -12.45
C ARG A 351 0.52 11.66 -11.36
N GLY A 352 1.46 10.97 -10.74
CA GLY A 352 1.18 10.07 -9.62
C GLY A 352 0.51 10.79 -8.45
N TRP A 353 0.99 11.96 -8.05
CA TRP A 353 0.38 12.77 -6.98
C TRP A 353 -1.00 13.29 -7.36
N CYS A 354 -1.17 13.81 -8.58
CA CYS A 354 -2.46 14.28 -9.07
C CYS A 354 -3.49 13.16 -9.11
N ASN A 355 -3.12 12.00 -9.65
CA ASN A 355 -4.03 10.86 -9.79
C ASN A 355 -4.39 10.28 -8.42
N TYR A 356 -3.45 10.17 -7.49
CA TYR A 356 -3.70 9.60 -6.17
C TYR A 356 -4.44 10.57 -5.24
N TYR A 357 -3.88 11.75 -5.01
CA TYR A 357 -4.43 12.70 -4.03
C TYR A 357 -5.55 13.60 -4.58
N GLY A 358 -5.76 13.61 -5.90
CA GLY A 358 -6.86 14.35 -6.53
C GLY A 358 -8.25 13.76 -6.31
N LEU A 359 -8.38 12.62 -5.63
CA LEU A 359 -9.63 11.90 -5.41
C LEU A 359 -10.74 12.76 -4.81
N PHE A 360 -10.45 13.49 -3.71
CA PHE A 360 -11.42 14.32 -3.01
C PHE A 360 -11.34 15.79 -3.39
N SER A 361 -10.16 16.29 -3.75
CA SER A 361 -9.97 17.68 -4.12
C SER A 361 -8.75 17.90 -5.00
N LYS A 362 -8.99 18.03 -6.29
CA LYS A 362 -7.95 18.43 -7.25
C LYS A 362 -7.30 19.76 -6.87
N TYR A 363 -8.10 20.72 -6.36
CA TYR A 363 -7.62 22.02 -5.96
C TYR A 363 -6.50 21.98 -4.91
N HIS A 364 -6.64 21.15 -3.87
CA HIS A 364 -5.61 21.02 -2.83
C HIS A 364 -4.29 20.48 -3.39
N VAL A 365 -4.36 19.48 -4.26
CA VAL A 365 -3.15 18.91 -4.91
C VAL A 365 -2.46 19.96 -5.77
N LEU A 366 -3.23 20.65 -6.60
CA LEU A 366 -2.68 21.66 -7.49
C LEU A 366 -2.08 22.84 -6.73
N ARG A 367 -2.69 23.24 -5.60
CA ARG A 367 -2.12 24.26 -4.71
C ARG A 367 -0.76 23.80 -4.13
N LEU A 368 -0.63 22.53 -3.75
CA LEU A 368 0.64 21.95 -3.31
C LEU A 368 1.69 21.97 -4.42
N LEU A 369 1.28 21.65 -5.65
CA LEU A 369 2.17 21.62 -6.83
C LEU A 369 2.63 23.01 -7.29
N LEU A 370 2.05 24.11 -6.80
CA LEU A 370 2.63 25.45 -6.96
C LEU A 370 4.08 25.55 -6.42
N ASN A 371 4.48 24.62 -5.56
CA ASN A 371 5.88 24.53 -5.14
C ASN A 371 6.82 24.14 -6.30
N VAL A 372 6.34 23.39 -7.30
CA VAL A 372 7.09 23.12 -8.54
C VAL A 372 7.34 24.42 -9.29
N ASP A 373 6.29 25.26 -9.45
CA ASP A 373 6.42 26.56 -10.11
C ASP A 373 7.37 27.49 -9.39
N LYS A 374 7.36 27.51 -8.04
CA LYS A 374 8.32 28.28 -7.25
C LYS A 374 9.76 27.83 -7.48
N CYS A 375 9.99 26.51 -7.61
CA CYS A 375 11.29 25.97 -7.93
C CYS A 375 11.71 26.32 -9.37
N LEU A 376 10.78 26.29 -10.32
CA LEU A 376 11.02 26.71 -11.71
C LEU A 376 11.37 28.20 -11.80
N ILE A 377 10.67 29.09 -11.08
CA ILE A 377 11.00 30.51 -11.01
C ILE A 377 12.45 30.70 -10.51
N LYS A 378 12.83 29.99 -9.44
CA LYS A 378 14.19 30.04 -8.91
C LYS A 378 15.22 29.54 -9.93
N TRP A 379 14.92 28.45 -10.63
CA TRP A 379 15.76 27.90 -11.69
C TRP A 379 15.91 28.90 -12.86
N ILE A 380 14.83 29.52 -13.35
CA ILE A 380 14.84 30.53 -14.40
C ILE A 380 15.68 31.75 -13.98
N ARG A 381 15.55 32.20 -12.73
CA ARG A 381 16.37 33.28 -12.18
C ARG A 381 17.86 32.98 -12.29
N ASN A 382 18.24 31.78 -11.87
CA ASN A 382 19.65 31.36 -11.88
C ASN A 382 20.19 31.14 -13.31
N LYS A 383 19.41 30.46 -14.17
CA LYS A 383 19.84 30.18 -15.57
C LYS A 383 20.00 31.43 -16.39
N TYR A 384 19.06 32.36 -16.33
CA TYR A 384 19.04 33.57 -17.17
C TYR A 384 19.47 34.84 -16.43
N ARG A 385 19.95 34.74 -15.18
CA ARG A 385 20.37 35.86 -14.33
C ARG A 385 19.31 36.96 -14.23
N LEU A 386 18.04 36.58 -14.07
CA LEU A 386 16.88 37.50 -14.02
C LEU A 386 16.45 37.80 -12.60
N GLY A 387 15.90 39.01 -12.41
CA GLY A 387 15.14 39.34 -11.20
C GLY A 387 13.83 38.57 -11.13
N TYR A 388 13.23 38.48 -9.91
CA TYR A 388 12.02 37.66 -9.65
C TYR A 388 10.86 37.95 -10.62
N ARG A 389 10.53 39.26 -10.83
CA ARG A 389 9.42 39.67 -11.72
C ARG A 389 9.63 39.20 -13.16
N LYS A 390 10.84 39.42 -13.71
CA LYS A 390 11.18 38.96 -15.08
C LYS A 390 11.17 37.44 -15.21
N ALA A 391 11.66 36.72 -14.22
CA ALA A 391 11.62 35.25 -14.23
C ALA A 391 10.17 34.70 -14.15
N LEU A 392 9.32 35.34 -13.35
CA LEU A 392 7.90 35.02 -13.27
C LEU A 392 7.20 35.24 -14.63
N SER A 393 7.41 36.42 -15.24
CA SER A 393 6.86 36.72 -16.58
C SER A 393 7.34 35.68 -17.60
N LYS A 394 8.64 35.30 -17.59
CA LYS A 394 9.18 34.28 -18.48
C LYS A 394 8.50 32.91 -18.25
N LEU A 395 8.27 32.50 -16.98
CA LEU A 395 7.54 31.27 -16.69
C LEU A 395 6.10 31.31 -17.22
N MET A 396 5.42 32.47 -17.10
CA MET A 396 4.05 32.64 -17.61
C MET A 396 4.00 32.54 -19.13
N MET A 397 4.95 33.11 -19.84
CA MET A 397 5.08 32.96 -21.31
C MET A 397 5.26 31.48 -21.68
N ILE A 398 6.19 30.78 -21.05
CA ILE A 398 6.42 29.34 -21.30
C ILE A 398 5.16 28.52 -21.06
N LYS A 399 4.39 28.85 -20.01
CA LYS A 399 3.10 28.18 -19.73
C LYS A 399 2.05 28.45 -20.80
N GLN A 400 2.02 29.63 -21.37
CA GLN A 400 1.08 29.97 -22.45
C GLN A 400 1.47 29.28 -23.76
N GLU A 401 2.77 29.24 -24.07
CA GLU A 401 3.30 28.57 -25.28
C GLU A 401 3.18 27.03 -25.19
N ASN A 402 3.39 26.46 -23.99
CA ASN A 402 3.43 25.03 -23.77
C ASN A 402 2.61 24.62 -22.52
N PRO A 403 1.27 24.70 -22.58
CA PRO A 403 0.39 24.46 -21.42
C PRO A 403 0.39 23.01 -20.92
N THR A 404 0.84 22.06 -21.75
CA THR A 404 0.91 20.63 -21.44
C THR A 404 2.32 20.17 -20.99
N LEU A 405 3.31 21.07 -20.97
CA LEU A 405 4.70 20.72 -20.64
C LEU A 405 4.83 20.08 -19.24
N PHE A 406 4.15 20.63 -18.25
CA PHE A 406 4.01 20.00 -16.94
C PHE A 406 2.56 19.53 -16.73
N TYR A 407 2.39 18.29 -16.28
CA TYR A 407 1.07 17.69 -16.11
C TYR A 407 0.10 18.52 -15.22
N HIS A 408 0.58 19.17 -14.19
CA HIS A 408 -0.26 20.02 -13.34
C HIS A 408 -0.69 21.35 -14.00
N TRP A 409 0.02 21.80 -15.04
CA TRP A 409 -0.41 22.97 -15.83
C TRP A 409 -1.61 22.63 -16.71
N GLU A 410 -1.58 21.45 -17.35
CA GLU A 410 -2.69 20.93 -18.14
C GLU A 410 -3.99 20.83 -17.33
N MET A 411 -3.89 20.50 -16.03
CA MET A 411 -5.04 20.37 -15.14
C MET A 411 -5.69 21.72 -14.73
N GLY A 412 -5.16 22.86 -15.16
CA GLY A 412 -5.87 24.15 -15.17
C GLY A 412 -5.89 24.92 -13.86
N ILE A 413 -4.76 25.10 -13.17
CA ILE A 413 -4.64 26.25 -12.24
C ILE A 413 -3.86 27.37 -12.93
N VAL A 414 -4.62 28.28 -13.52
CA VAL A 414 -4.11 29.63 -13.79
C VAL A 414 -3.97 30.33 -12.45
N GLN A 415 -2.73 30.53 -12.01
CA GLN A 415 -2.47 31.44 -10.88
C GLN A 415 -2.94 32.83 -11.28
N LYS A 416 -4.04 33.30 -10.70
CA LYS A 416 -4.24 34.73 -10.51
C LYS A 416 -3.22 35.13 -9.42
N LEU A 417 -2.01 35.43 -9.84
CA LEU A 417 -1.03 36.06 -8.97
C LEU A 417 -1.62 37.40 -8.55
N LYS A 418 -1.97 37.52 -7.27
CA LYS A 418 -2.28 38.83 -6.70
C LYS A 418 -1.09 39.75 -6.99
N ARG A 419 -1.37 40.84 -7.70
CA ARG A 419 -0.50 41.98 -7.88
C ARG A 419 -0.06 42.55 -6.55
#